data_39fcc1dda9fdcff270ec6fd640e06444
#
_entry.id   39fcc1dda9fdcff270ec6fd640e06444
#
_cell.length_a   1.000
_cell.length_b   1.000
_cell.length_c   1.000
_cell.angle_alpha   90.00
_cell.angle_beta   90.00
_cell.angle_gamma   90.00
#
_symmetry.space_group_name_H-M   'P 1'
#
loop_
_entity.id
_entity.type
_entity.pdbx_description
1 polymer ?
#
loop_
_entity_poly.entity_id
_entity_poly.type
_entity_poly.pdbx_seq_one_letter_code
_entity_poly.pdbx_strand_id
1 'polypeptide(L)'
;MQNLQQKHNNPQSSDFVRRAHAVLLFATLALFASGVGYAQIAPLEDLANFPSAKLEIRDGKTVRHVFQVWLADSPQRQAQGLMFVRSLPELRGMLFVHDDPKPISMWMKNTYIPLDMVFIGPKGRIQQIVEQTTPHSLDIIRSNEPALAVLEIAGGEAKRLGLRAGQRVTHPALAIH
;
A
#
# COMPACT_ATOMS: atom_id res chain seq x y z
N MET A 1 -54.61 -91.85 0.78
CA MET A 1 -55.69 -91.39 -0.16
C MET A 1 -55.12 -90.12 -0.77
N GLN A 2 -54.55 -90.24 -1.94
CA GLN A 2 -55.17 -89.81 -3.18
C GLN A 2 -55.26 -88.27 -3.22
N ASN A 3 -54.83 -87.52 -4.16
CA ASN A 3 -54.42 -87.76 -5.54
C ASN A 3 -53.98 -86.40 -6.05
N LEU A 4 -52.92 -86.33 -6.77
CA LEU A 4 -52.86 -85.98 -8.19
C LEU A 4 -53.53 -84.64 -8.54
N GLN A 5 -53.02 -83.79 -9.33
CA GLN A 5 -52.21 -83.82 -10.56
C GLN A 5 -51.93 -82.39 -10.94
N GLN A 6 -50.71 -82.14 -11.38
CA GLN A 6 -50.34 -81.85 -12.78
C GLN A 6 -51.21 -80.78 -13.49
N LYS A 7 -50.62 -79.75 -14.01
CA LYS A 7 -49.96 -79.81 -15.32
C LYS A 7 -49.63 -78.36 -15.81
N HIS A 8 -48.48 -78.27 -16.34
CA HIS A 8 -48.11 -77.58 -17.60
C HIS A 8 -48.64 -76.15 -17.85
N ASN A 9 -47.95 -75.29 -18.30
CA ASN A 9 -46.91 -75.20 -19.31
C ASN A 9 -46.31 -73.82 -19.30
N ASN A 10 -45.00 -73.80 -19.49
CA ASN A 10 -44.30 -72.71 -20.16
C ASN A 10 -44.82 -72.72 -21.64
N PRO A 11 -44.84 -71.63 -22.38
CA PRO A 11 -43.61 -70.96 -22.75
C PRO A 11 -43.79 -69.48 -23.04
N GLN A 12 -42.62 -68.91 -22.95
CA GLN A 12 -42.14 -67.85 -23.86
C GLN A 12 -43.11 -66.74 -24.27
N SER A 13 -42.88 -65.60 -23.84
CA SER A 13 -42.61 -64.58 -24.82
C SER A 13 -42.05 -63.31 -24.17
N SER A 14 -40.94 -62.98 -24.74
CA SER A 14 -40.47 -61.62 -24.97
C SER A 14 -40.09 -60.76 -23.75
N ASP A 15 -38.89 -60.89 -23.46
CA ASP A 15 -37.96 -59.74 -23.63
C ASP A 15 -38.71 -58.44 -23.79
N PHE A 16 -38.91 -57.80 -22.64
CA PHE A 16 -38.86 -56.37 -22.59
C PHE A 16 -38.15 -55.98 -21.30
N VAL A 17 -36.84 -56.12 -21.37
CA VAL A 17 -35.99 -55.49 -20.44
C VAL A 17 -36.16 -53.98 -20.63
N ARG A 18 -37.15 -53.45 -19.94
CA ARG A 18 -37.19 -52.00 -19.76
C ARG A 18 -36.06 -51.63 -18.86
N ARG A 19 -34.94 -51.30 -19.51
CA ARG A 19 -33.87 -50.57 -18.91
C ARG A 19 -34.43 -49.21 -18.48
N ALA A 20 -34.85 -49.13 -17.23
CA ALA A 20 -35.08 -47.87 -16.58
C ALA A 20 -33.67 -47.23 -16.42
N HIS A 21 -33.32 -46.44 -17.41
CA HIS A 21 -32.21 -45.54 -17.26
C HIS A 21 -32.67 -44.49 -16.24
N ALA A 22 -32.28 -44.71 -15.00
CA ALA A 22 -32.28 -43.63 -14.02
C ALA A 22 -31.24 -42.61 -14.50
N VAL A 23 -31.70 -41.65 -15.25
CA VAL A 23 -30.93 -40.45 -15.55
C VAL A 23 -30.82 -39.71 -14.23
N LEU A 24 -29.74 -39.98 -13.49
CA LEU A 24 -29.31 -39.10 -12.40
C LEU A 24 -28.91 -37.77 -13.05
N LEU A 25 -29.84 -36.86 -13.09
CA LEU A 25 -29.57 -35.44 -13.31
C LEU A 25 -28.76 -34.96 -12.12
N PHE A 26 -27.41 -35.05 -12.21
CA PHE A 26 -26.54 -34.26 -11.39
C PHE A 26 -26.74 -32.79 -11.81
N ALA A 27 -27.69 -32.14 -11.16
CA ALA A 27 -27.72 -30.69 -11.14
C ALA A 27 -26.46 -30.23 -10.42
N THR A 28 -25.40 -30.04 -11.17
CA THR A 28 -24.24 -29.28 -10.69
C THR A 28 -24.73 -27.87 -10.46
N LEU A 29 -25.11 -27.59 -9.21
CA LEU A 29 -25.30 -26.25 -8.70
C LEU A 29 -23.94 -25.61 -8.75
N ALA A 30 -23.59 -24.98 -9.85
CA ALA A 30 -22.47 -24.06 -9.93
C ALA A 30 -22.81 -22.91 -8.99
N LEU A 31 -22.35 -23.03 -7.76
CA LEU A 31 -22.20 -21.90 -6.87
C LEU A 31 -21.24 -20.93 -7.57
N PHE A 32 -21.82 -19.98 -8.30
CA PHE A 32 -21.13 -18.72 -8.57
C PHE A 32 -20.88 -18.09 -7.20
N ALA A 33 -19.77 -18.47 -6.57
CA ALA A 33 -19.17 -17.66 -5.56
C ALA A 33 -18.87 -16.33 -6.26
N SER A 34 -19.81 -15.40 -6.15
CA SER A 34 -19.55 -14.00 -6.41
C SER A 34 -18.44 -13.63 -5.43
N GLY A 35 -17.20 -13.85 -5.85
CA GLY A 35 -16.03 -13.38 -5.15
C GLY A 35 -16.18 -11.87 -5.11
N VAL A 36 -16.71 -11.37 -4.00
CA VAL A 36 -16.47 -9.98 -3.64
C VAL A 36 -14.97 -9.88 -3.60
N GLY A 37 -14.39 -9.42 -4.71
CA GLY A 37 -12.98 -9.16 -4.80
C GLY A 37 -12.68 -8.13 -3.74
N TYR A 38 -12.16 -8.58 -2.61
CA TYR A 38 -11.48 -7.69 -1.70
C TYR A 38 -10.35 -7.08 -2.53
N ALA A 39 -10.56 -5.83 -2.95
CA ALA A 39 -9.50 -5.06 -3.56
C ALA A 39 -8.32 -5.15 -2.58
N GLN A 40 -7.31 -5.89 -2.94
CA GLN A 40 -6.11 -6.01 -2.11
C GLN A 40 -5.56 -4.60 -2.00
N ILE A 41 -5.56 -4.11 -0.78
CA ILE A 41 -4.90 -2.85 -0.45
C ILE A 41 -3.41 -3.13 -0.56
N ALA A 42 -2.84 -2.77 -1.71
CA ALA A 42 -1.44 -3.00 -2.05
C ALA A 42 -0.82 -1.69 -2.55
N PRO A 43 0.49 -1.56 -2.53
CA PRO A 43 1.17 -0.41 -3.12
C PRO A 43 0.84 -0.31 -4.62
N LEU A 44 0.71 0.92 -5.11
CA LEU A 44 0.46 1.20 -6.53
C LEU A 44 1.70 0.93 -7.38
N GLU A 45 2.89 1.12 -6.80
CA GLU A 45 4.19 0.94 -7.42
C GLU A 45 5.19 0.39 -6.39
N ASP A 46 6.12 -0.47 -6.83
CA ASP A 46 7.23 -0.92 -5.98
C ASP A 46 8.19 0.25 -5.73
N LEU A 47 8.59 0.46 -4.49
CA LEU A 47 9.57 1.50 -4.13
C LEU A 47 10.91 1.35 -4.85
N ALA A 48 11.26 0.15 -5.29
CA ALA A 48 12.45 -0.08 -6.11
C ALA A 48 12.41 0.70 -7.43
N ASN A 49 11.22 1.03 -7.93
CA ASN A 49 11.01 1.79 -9.17
C ASN A 49 10.97 3.31 -8.95
N PHE A 50 10.95 3.77 -7.69
CA PHE A 50 11.00 5.20 -7.41
C PHE A 50 12.40 5.74 -7.69
N PRO A 51 12.53 6.91 -8.32
CA PRO A 51 13.81 7.60 -8.41
C PRO A 51 14.38 7.78 -7.01
N SER A 52 15.69 7.59 -6.88
CA SER A 52 16.37 7.70 -5.59
C SER A 52 17.62 8.56 -5.71
N ALA A 53 17.81 9.46 -4.77
CA ALA A 53 18.94 10.36 -4.77
C ALA A 53 19.41 10.71 -3.34
N LYS A 54 20.58 11.31 -3.25
CA LYS A 54 21.10 11.82 -1.99
C LYS A 54 20.46 13.17 -1.65
N LEU A 55 20.11 13.33 -0.38
CA LEU A 55 19.63 14.56 0.21
C LEU A 55 20.53 14.92 1.37
N GLU A 56 21.01 16.17 1.42
CA GLU A 56 21.83 16.66 2.50
C GLU A 56 21.04 17.56 3.44
N ILE A 57 21.24 17.41 4.74
CA ILE A 57 20.80 18.37 5.76
C ILE A 57 22.01 19.11 6.25
N ARG A 58 21.95 20.44 6.20
CA ARG A 58 23.05 21.34 6.46
C ARG A 58 22.73 22.33 7.60
N ASP A 59 23.75 22.63 8.38
CA ASP A 59 23.72 23.70 9.34
C ASP A 59 24.76 24.76 8.89
N GLY A 60 24.27 25.86 8.37
CA GLY A 60 25.10 26.81 7.64
C GLY A 60 25.79 26.15 6.43
N LYS A 61 27.13 26.19 6.42
CA LYS A 61 27.92 25.55 5.34
C LYS A 61 28.25 24.08 5.61
N THR A 62 28.00 23.57 6.82
CA THR A 62 28.40 22.24 7.25
C THR A 62 27.29 21.22 6.89
N VAL A 63 27.61 20.14 6.18
CA VAL A 63 26.76 18.99 6.01
C VAL A 63 26.72 18.23 7.33
N ARG A 64 25.52 18.04 7.87
CA ARG A 64 25.31 17.31 9.14
C ARG A 64 24.91 15.88 8.89
N HIS A 65 23.99 15.67 7.93
CA HIS A 65 23.44 14.34 7.61
C HIS A 65 23.27 14.21 6.11
N VAL A 66 23.42 12.99 5.61
CA VAL A 66 23.15 12.63 4.22
C VAL A 66 22.16 11.48 4.22
N PHE A 67 20.99 11.70 3.65
CA PHE A 67 19.95 10.70 3.45
C PHE A 67 20.00 10.14 2.04
N GLN A 68 19.59 8.90 1.89
CA GLN A 68 19.21 8.34 0.61
C GLN A 68 17.68 8.32 0.53
N VAL A 69 17.09 9.13 -0.35
CA VAL A 69 15.64 9.30 -0.41
C VAL A 69 15.06 8.78 -1.71
N TRP A 70 13.88 8.21 -1.63
CA TRP A 70 13.02 8.03 -2.79
C TRP A 70 12.33 9.35 -3.12
N LEU A 71 12.02 9.59 -4.40
CA LEU A 71 11.31 10.79 -4.83
C LEU A 71 9.86 10.46 -5.12
N ALA A 72 8.96 11.13 -4.45
CA ALA A 72 7.55 11.19 -4.78
C ALA A 72 7.30 12.41 -5.68
N ASP A 73 7.68 12.28 -6.95
CA ASP A 73 7.72 13.35 -7.96
C ASP A 73 6.55 13.31 -8.96
N SER A 74 5.60 12.40 -8.75
CA SER A 74 4.37 12.31 -9.54
C SER A 74 3.14 12.21 -8.65
N PRO A 75 1.94 12.56 -9.14
CA PRO A 75 0.71 12.44 -8.36
C PRO A 75 0.49 11.03 -7.80
N GLN A 76 0.83 9.98 -8.56
CA GLN A 76 0.68 8.59 -8.14
C GLN A 76 1.64 8.25 -6.99
N ARG A 77 2.93 8.64 -7.11
CA ARG A 77 3.95 8.42 -6.07
C ARG A 77 3.65 9.22 -4.82
N GLN A 78 3.16 10.45 -4.96
CA GLN A 78 2.72 11.28 -3.83
C GLN A 78 1.49 10.66 -3.14
N ALA A 79 0.55 10.11 -3.90
CA ALA A 79 -0.62 9.44 -3.32
C ALA A 79 -0.24 8.15 -2.57
N GLN A 80 0.79 7.45 -3.00
CA GLN A 80 1.28 6.24 -2.34
C GLN A 80 2.17 6.56 -1.13
N GLY A 81 3.16 7.44 -1.29
CA GLY A 81 4.13 7.72 -0.25
C GLY A 81 4.79 6.44 0.32
N LEU A 82 4.98 6.40 1.63
CA LEU A 82 5.50 5.25 2.37
C LEU A 82 4.40 4.28 2.84
N MET A 83 3.24 4.28 2.20
CA MET A 83 2.20 3.28 2.48
C MET A 83 2.77 1.85 2.33
N PHE A 84 2.31 0.94 3.21
CA PHE A 84 2.67 -0.48 3.24
C PHE A 84 4.13 -0.80 3.62
N VAL A 85 4.97 0.20 3.84
CA VAL A 85 6.34 0.03 4.33
C VAL A 85 6.31 -0.45 5.78
N ARG A 86 7.04 -1.53 6.08
CA ARG A 86 7.08 -2.15 7.41
C ARG A 86 8.31 -1.77 8.22
N SER A 87 9.35 -1.30 7.56
CA SER A 87 10.56 -0.78 8.19
C SER A 87 11.25 0.20 7.29
N LEU A 88 11.88 1.20 7.87
CA LEU A 88 12.65 2.21 7.17
C LEU A 88 14.05 2.25 7.81
N PRO A 89 15.11 1.89 7.07
CA PRO A 89 16.47 1.97 7.58
C PRO A 89 16.86 3.42 7.97
N GLU A 90 17.82 3.55 8.85
CA GLU A 90 18.38 4.86 9.20
C GLU A 90 18.88 5.62 7.96
N LEU A 91 18.75 6.93 8.00
CA LEU A 91 19.13 7.83 6.89
C LEU A 91 18.47 7.46 5.55
N ARG A 92 17.33 6.78 5.60
CA ARG A 92 16.45 6.55 4.46
C ARG A 92 15.17 7.36 4.64
N GLY A 93 14.56 7.76 3.53
CA GLY A 93 13.31 8.50 3.58
C GLY A 93 12.67 8.64 2.22
N MET A 94 11.58 9.41 2.19
CA MET A 94 10.91 9.79 0.95
C MET A 94 10.77 11.30 0.91
N LEU A 95 11.13 11.89 -0.23
CA LEU A 95 10.98 13.32 -0.48
C LEU A 95 9.82 13.57 -1.43
N PHE A 96 8.81 14.24 -0.94
CA PHE A 96 7.68 14.78 -1.71
C PHE A 96 8.04 16.18 -2.16
N VAL A 97 7.98 16.44 -3.46
CA VAL A 97 8.32 17.75 -4.03
C VAL A 97 7.12 18.30 -4.78
N HIS A 98 6.87 19.57 -4.62
CA HIS A 98 5.84 20.32 -5.35
C HIS A 98 6.47 21.40 -6.21
N ASP A 99 5.79 21.76 -7.30
CA ASP A 99 6.30 22.78 -8.24
C ASP A 99 6.34 24.18 -7.62
N ASP A 100 5.36 24.48 -6.75
CA ASP A 100 5.25 25.76 -6.08
C ASP A 100 5.01 25.59 -4.57
N PRO A 101 5.46 26.53 -3.74
CA PRO A 101 5.13 26.54 -2.33
C PRO A 101 3.62 26.66 -2.10
N LYS A 102 3.06 25.74 -1.33
CA LYS A 102 1.63 25.71 -1.00
C LYS A 102 1.38 25.12 0.38
N PRO A 103 0.18 25.33 0.98
CA PRO A 103 -0.21 24.55 2.14
C PRO A 103 -0.21 23.07 1.80
N ILE A 104 0.59 22.28 2.53
CA ILE A 104 0.69 20.83 2.33
C ILE A 104 -0.14 20.15 3.43
N SER A 105 -0.88 19.10 3.02
CA SER A 105 -1.62 18.23 3.93
C SER A 105 -1.17 16.79 3.74
N MET A 106 -0.76 16.16 4.83
CA MET A 106 -0.32 14.77 4.88
C MET A 106 -1.24 13.94 5.77
N TRP A 107 -1.18 12.65 5.68
CA TRP A 107 -1.90 11.68 6.52
C TRP A 107 -1.06 10.41 6.67
N MET A 108 -1.49 9.52 7.58
CA MET A 108 -0.81 8.25 7.81
C MET A 108 -1.63 7.05 7.30
N LYS A 109 -2.55 7.27 6.36
CA LYS A 109 -3.37 6.20 5.77
C LYS A 109 -2.48 5.08 5.22
N ASN A 110 -2.76 3.82 5.61
CA ASN A 110 -2.02 2.63 5.20
C ASN A 110 -0.51 2.67 5.50
N THR A 111 -0.05 3.57 6.37
CA THR A 111 1.35 3.66 6.79
C THR A 111 1.51 2.90 8.10
N TYR A 112 2.34 1.86 8.10
CA TYR A 112 2.44 0.89 9.21
C TYR A 112 3.42 1.29 10.31
N ILE A 113 4.32 2.21 10.01
CA ILE A 113 5.37 2.66 10.93
C ILE A 113 5.17 4.13 11.28
N PRO A 114 5.55 4.56 12.49
CA PRO A 114 5.60 5.99 12.79
C PRO A 114 6.61 6.67 11.89
N LEU A 115 6.32 7.88 11.47
CA LEU A 115 7.19 8.71 10.66
C LEU A 115 7.42 10.07 11.34
N ASP A 116 8.55 10.68 11.07
CA ASP A 116 8.75 12.10 11.28
C ASP A 116 8.57 12.81 9.93
N MET A 117 7.76 13.87 9.91
CA MET A 117 7.48 14.67 8.72
C MET A 117 8.20 16.03 8.84
N VAL A 118 9.19 16.23 7.98
CA VAL A 118 9.98 17.47 7.92
C VAL A 118 9.44 18.34 6.78
N PHE A 119 8.74 19.41 7.11
CA PHE A 119 8.21 20.36 6.14
C PHE A 119 9.29 21.36 5.73
N ILE A 120 9.51 21.49 4.44
CA ILE A 120 10.58 22.23 3.82
C ILE A 120 9.99 23.36 2.99
N GLY A 121 10.30 24.58 3.35
CA GLY A 121 9.86 25.78 2.64
C GLY A 121 10.76 26.15 1.48
N PRO A 122 10.51 27.31 0.86
CA PRO A 122 11.34 27.87 -0.19
C PRO A 122 12.82 27.92 0.23
N LYS A 123 13.72 27.80 -0.75
CA LYS A 123 15.17 27.77 -0.54
C LYS A 123 15.67 26.61 0.33
N GLY A 124 14.83 25.53 0.46
CA GLY A 124 15.19 24.32 1.20
C GLY A 124 15.25 24.47 2.72
N ARG A 125 14.65 25.50 3.30
CA ARG A 125 14.69 25.71 4.77
C ARG A 125 13.66 24.81 5.48
N ILE A 126 14.10 24.07 6.50
CA ILE A 126 13.18 23.36 7.39
C ILE A 126 12.35 24.39 8.16
N GLN A 127 11.03 24.30 8.03
CA GLN A 127 10.06 25.19 8.70
C GLN A 127 9.43 24.53 9.91
N GLN A 128 9.11 23.23 9.79
CA GLN A 128 8.35 22.49 10.80
C GLN A 128 8.78 21.03 10.78
N ILE A 129 8.77 20.40 11.94
CA ILE A 129 8.94 18.96 12.08
C ILE A 129 7.77 18.44 12.92
N VAL A 130 7.06 17.45 12.43
CA VAL A 130 6.04 16.69 13.18
C VAL A 130 6.62 15.32 13.45
N GLU A 131 6.95 15.06 14.71
CA GLU A 131 7.63 13.84 15.13
C GLU A 131 6.62 12.73 15.46
N GLN A 132 7.02 11.48 15.23
CA GLN A 132 6.34 10.27 15.66
C GLN A 132 4.85 10.24 15.35
N THR A 133 4.50 10.51 14.10
CA THR A 133 3.12 10.45 13.63
C THR A 133 2.49 9.08 13.88
N THR A 134 1.20 9.06 14.19
CA THR A 134 0.49 7.83 14.53
C THR A 134 0.21 6.99 13.28
N PRO A 135 0.71 5.74 13.19
CA PRO A 135 0.39 4.83 12.09
C PRO A 135 -1.11 4.70 11.87
N HIS A 136 -1.53 4.56 10.61
CA HIS A 136 -2.91 4.41 10.17
C HIS A 136 -3.86 5.59 10.49
N SER A 137 -3.41 6.66 11.15
CA SER A 137 -4.26 7.83 11.40
C SER A 137 -4.72 8.47 10.09
N LEU A 138 -5.98 8.88 10.07
CA LEU A 138 -6.57 9.68 9.00
C LEU A 138 -6.62 11.18 9.34
N ASP A 139 -6.09 11.56 10.49
CA ASP A 139 -5.96 12.94 10.88
C ASP A 139 -5.04 13.68 9.93
N ILE A 140 -5.43 14.88 9.57
CA ILE A 140 -4.67 15.69 8.62
C ILE A 140 -3.56 16.44 9.35
N ILE A 141 -2.33 16.17 8.94
CA ILE A 141 -1.13 16.88 9.37
C ILE A 141 -0.84 17.98 8.34
N ARG A 142 -0.89 19.24 8.77
CA ARG A 142 -0.73 20.40 7.87
C ARG A 142 0.58 21.12 8.09
N SER A 143 1.14 21.66 7.02
CA SER A 143 2.23 22.64 7.14
C SER A 143 1.69 23.93 7.76
N ASN A 144 2.46 24.53 8.69
CA ASN A 144 2.12 25.81 9.31
C ASN A 144 2.21 26.97 8.32
N GLU A 145 3.09 26.86 7.34
CA GLU A 145 3.33 27.83 6.28
C GLU A 145 3.34 27.13 4.92
N PRO A 146 3.21 27.86 3.81
CA PRO A 146 3.41 27.28 2.48
C PRO A 146 4.77 26.58 2.38
N ALA A 147 4.75 25.28 2.09
CA ALA A 147 5.95 24.47 1.96
C ALA A 147 6.13 24.00 0.50
N LEU A 148 7.37 23.78 0.12
CA LEU A 148 7.76 23.29 -1.21
C LEU A 148 7.89 21.78 -1.22
N ALA A 149 8.26 21.19 -0.08
CA ALA A 149 8.48 19.74 0.01
C ALA A 149 8.20 19.22 1.43
N VAL A 150 8.05 17.89 1.52
CA VAL A 150 8.06 17.15 2.79
C VAL A 150 9.07 16.02 2.68
N LEU A 151 9.93 15.90 3.69
CA LEU A 151 10.77 14.72 3.87
C LEU A 151 10.15 13.84 4.97
N GLU A 152 9.77 12.61 4.61
CA GLU A 152 9.35 11.57 5.54
C GLU A 152 10.56 10.70 5.90
N ILE A 153 10.80 10.51 7.19
CA ILE A 153 11.86 9.64 7.76
C ILE A 153 11.25 8.78 8.88
N ALA A 154 12.03 7.83 9.39
CA ALA A 154 11.56 6.98 10.49
C ALA A 154 11.21 7.81 11.72
N GLY A 155 10.12 7.43 12.44
CA GLY A 155 9.68 8.14 13.63
C GLY A 155 10.73 8.18 14.73
N GLY A 156 11.00 9.37 15.25
CA GLY A 156 12.03 9.65 16.24
C GLY A 156 13.43 9.90 15.66
N GLU A 157 13.62 9.73 14.37
CA GLU A 157 14.92 9.96 13.73
C GLU A 157 15.29 11.43 13.70
N ALA A 158 14.32 12.32 13.50
CA ALA A 158 14.54 13.76 13.54
C ALA A 158 15.15 14.17 14.89
N LYS A 159 14.60 13.70 15.99
CA LYS A 159 15.11 13.95 17.34
C LYS A 159 16.50 13.35 17.54
N ARG A 160 16.71 12.10 17.13
CA ARG A 160 18.00 11.39 17.25
C ARG A 160 19.12 12.12 16.51
N LEU A 161 18.82 12.70 15.36
CA LEU A 161 19.77 13.43 14.52
C LEU A 161 19.87 14.92 14.87
N GLY A 162 19.05 15.43 15.80
CA GLY A 162 19.02 16.86 16.16
C GLY A 162 18.56 17.75 15.02
N LEU A 163 17.61 17.25 14.19
CA LEU A 163 17.01 18.09 13.14
C LEU A 163 16.16 19.17 13.78
N ARG A 164 16.19 20.37 13.19
CA ARG A 164 15.42 21.50 13.70
C ARG A 164 15.06 22.50 12.60
N ALA A 165 14.06 23.28 12.85
CA ALA A 165 13.71 24.42 12.01
C ALA A 165 14.94 25.35 11.83
N GLY A 166 15.05 25.93 10.64
CA GLY A 166 16.15 26.79 10.26
C GLY A 166 17.32 26.09 9.56
N GLN A 167 17.52 24.78 9.75
CA GLN A 167 18.48 24.02 8.96
C GLN A 167 18.06 23.99 7.47
N ARG A 168 19.02 23.70 6.61
CA ARG A 168 18.80 23.67 5.15
C ARG A 168 18.87 22.25 4.62
N VAL A 169 17.85 21.87 3.84
CA VAL A 169 17.84 20.68 3.01
C VAL A 169 18.36 21.05 1.62
N THR A 170 19.27 20.25 1.09
CA THR A 170 19.81 20.42 -0.24
C THR A 170 19.53 19.13 -1.05
N HIS A 171 18.85 19.29 -2.17
CA HIS A 171 18.54 18.21 -3.10
C HIS A 171 18.33 18.80 -4.51
N PRO A 172 18.73 18.15 -5.61
CA PRO A 172 18.55 18.67 -6.96
C PRO A 172 17.12 19.11 -7.27
N ALA A 173 16.13 18.35 -6.84
CA ALA A 173 14.72 18.67 -7.06
C ALA A 173 14.24 19.93 -6.29
N LEU A 174 15.00 20.44 -5.33
CA LEU A 174 14.70 21.67 -4.59
C LEU A 174 15.50 22.89 -5.11
N ALA A 175 16.39 22.69 -6.09
CA ALA A 175 17.26 23.72 -6.62
C ALA A 175 16.62 24.59 -7.71
N ILE A 176 15.44 24.23 -8.18
CA ILE A 176 14.75 24.85 -9.34
C ILE A 176 13.84 26.02 -8.86
N HIS A 177 13.77 26.27 -7.54
CA HIS A 177 12.84 27.24 -6.95
C HIS A 177 13.49 28.34 -6.13
#